data_3a3feec64a430275322c482136f745fe
#
_entry.id   3a3feec64a430275322c482136f745fe
#
_cell.length_a   1.000
_cell.length_b   1.000
_cell.length_c   1.000
_cell.angle_alpha   90.00
_cell.angle_beta   90.00
_cell.angle_gamma   90.00
#
_symmetry.space_group_name_H-M   'P 1'
#
loop_
_entity.id
_entity.type
_entity.pdbx_description
1 polymer ?
#
loop_
_entity_poly.entity_id
_entity_poly.type
_entity_poly.pdbx_seq_one_letter_code
_entity_poly.pdbx_strand_id
1 'polypeptide(L)'
;AQNLGEMQEPRPQYRVAEKFEVLNEDDSILVLVDEAHRTQAGDLHANLLAGLPNCARIGFTGTPILMGDKKRTHEIFGGFIDRYTIKEAESDGATVPVLYEGRTAHGAIKDGASLDELFEDLFRQHSPEELEAIKRKYATKGHILDAPALIADKARDMVRHYVAHILPNGYKAQVVAYSRLAATRYFLALKQARDELLAEAAALSPDDKAVDDEELCRRPAKVQAVVQAWRYREVIARIEFAPIISGSNNDDPAWKQW
;
A
#
# COMPACT_ATOMS: atom_id res chain seq x y z
N ALA A 1 13.41 -10.87 -18.54
CA ALA A 1 12.74 -9.72 -17.95
C ALA A 1 11.30 -9.70 -18.48
N GLN A 2 10.34 -9.90 -17.59
CA GLN A 2 8.92 -9.86 -17.96
C GLN A 2 8.52 -8.41 -18.24
N ASN A 3 7.77 -8.19 -19.31
CA ASN A 3 7.37 -6.85 -19.74
C ASN A 3 6.17 -6.36 -18.90
N LEU A 4 6.45 -5.90 -17.67
CA LEU A 4 5.43 -5.35 -16.75
C LEU A 4 4.86 -4.00 -17.21
N GLY A 5 5.48 -3.37 -18.22
CA GLY A 5 5.05 -2.05 -18.73
C GLY A 5 3.74 -2.09 -19.54
N GLU A 6 3.36 -3.26 -20.05
CA GLU A 6 2.15 -3.43 -20.87
C GLU A 6 0.91 -3.85 -20.06
N MET A 7 1.08 -4.17 -18.76
CA MET A 7 -0.04 -4.55 -17.91
C MET A 7 -0.89 -3.34 -17.55
N GLN A 8 -2.13 -3.31 -18.04
CA GLN A 8 -3.09 -2.24 -17.75
C GLN A 8 -4.04 -2.66 -16.63
N GLU A 9 -4.35 -1.72 -15.73
CA GLU A 9 -5.42 -1.91 -14.78
C GLU A 9 -6.78 -1.85 -15.51
N PRO A 10 -7.71 -2.78 -15.22
CA PRO A 10 -9.04 -2.76 -15.82
C PRO A 10 -9.76 -1.47 -15.44
N ARG A 11 -10.32 -0.78 -16.42
CA ARG A 11 -11.17 0.40 -16.16
C ARG A 11 -12.48 -0.06 -15.54
N PRO A 12 -12.98 0.59 -14.47
CA PRO A 12 -14.28 0.29 -13.93
C PRO A 12 -15.35 0.51 -15.01
N GLN A 13 -16.03 -0.56 -15.41
CA GLN A 13 -17.19 -0.47 -16.29
C GLN A 13 -18.40 -0.19 -15.40
N TYR A 14 -18.86 1.05 -15.36
CA TYR A 14 -20.14 1.39 -14.74
C TYR A 14 -21.25 0.85 -15.65
N ARG A 15 -21.94 -0.20 -15.21
CA ARG A 15 -23.22 -0.58 -15.79
C ARG A 15 -24.26 0.40 -15.30
N VAL A 16 -25.09 0.91 -16.20
CA VAL A 16 -26.32 1.62 -15.83
C VAL A 16 -27.14 0.63 -15.00
N ALA A 17 -27.45 1.00 -13.75
CA ALA A 17 -28.20 0.14 -12.84
C ALA A 17 -29.54 -0.18 -13.46
N GLU A 18 -29.81 -1.44 -13.81
CA GLU A 18 -31.16 -1.93 -14.01
C GLU A 18 -31.94 -1.69 -12.72
N LYS A 19 -33.18 -1.25 -12.83
CA LYS A 19 -34.06 -0.98 -11.67
C LYS A 19 -34.20 -2.29 -10.89
N PHE A 20 -33.56 -2.34 -9.69
CA PHE A 20 -33.59 -3.54 -8.88
C PHE A 20 -35.00 -3.77 -8.34
N GLU A 21 -35.50 -4.99 -8.46
CA GLU A 21 -36.86 -5.33 -8.00
C GLU A 21 -36.90 -5.47 -6.47
N VAL A 22 -38.07 -5.17 -5.88
CA VAL A 22 -38.30 -5.43 -4.46
C VAL A 22 -38.36 -6.94 -4.26
N LEU A 23 -37.46 -7.45 -3.41
CA LEU A 23 -37.36 -8.87 -3.10
C LEU A 23 -38.26 -9.26 -1.91
N ASN A 24 -38.33 -8.39 -0.89
CA ASN A 24 -39.15 -8.59 0.29
C ASN A 24 -39.45 -7.26 0.98
N GLU A 25 -40.68 -7.04 1.36
CA GLU A 25 -41.17 -5.83 2.06
C GLU A 25 -41.34 -6.04 3.58
N ASP A 26 -40.96 -7.21 4.12
CA ASP A 26 -41.09 -7.53 5.54
C ASP A 26 -40.19 -6.63 6.38
N ASP A 27 -40.73 -5.98 7.40
CA ASP A 27 -40.05 -5.08 8.33
C ASP A 27 -39.33 -5.84 9.48
N SER A 28 -39.57 -7.15 9.61
CA SER A 28 -38.87 -8.00 10.57
C SER A 28 -37.47 -8.41 10.12
N ILE A 29 -37.05 -8.04 8.91
CA ILE A 29 -35.73 -8.35 8.37
C ILE A 29 -34.68 -7.44 9.02
N LEU A 30 -33.64 -8.04 9.63
CA LEU A 30 -32.46 -7.34 10.11
C LEU A 30 -31.25 -7.68 9.24
N VAL A 31 -30.63 -6.67 8.65
CA VAL A 31 -29.42 -6.80 7.84
C VAL A 31 -28.20 -6.36 8.68
N LEU A 32 -27.24 -7.26 8.83
CA LEU A 32 -25.95 -7.00 9.48
C LEU A 32 -24.89 -6.78 8.40
N VAL A 33 -24.25 -5.60 8.40
CA VAL A 33 -23.27 -5.20 7.38
C VAL A 33 -21.91 -5.10 8.02
N ASP A 34 -21.00 -6.01 7.67
CA ASP A 34 -19.60 -5.91 8.05
C ASP A 34 -18.85 -4.97 7.10
N GLU A 35 -17.77 -4.36 7.58
CA GLU A 35 -16.99 -3.34 6.85
C GLU A 35 -17.89 -2.25 6.24
N ALA A 36 -18.85 -1.77 7.02
CA ALA A 36 -19.92 -0.88 6.57
C ALA A 36 -19.42 0.40 5.85
N HIS A 37 -18.18 0.83 6.11
CA HIS A 37 -17.56 1.95 5.41
C HIS A 37 -17.30 1.68 3.92
N ARG A 38 -17.16 0.42 3.49
CA ARG A 38 -16.87 0.03 2.10
C ARG A 38 -18.12 0.00 1.22
N THR A 39 -19.27 -0.31 1.82
CA THR A 39 -20.55 -0.50 1.09
C THR A 39 -21.29 0.78 0.76
N GLN A 40 -20.78 1.96 1.18
CA GLN A 40 -21.50 3.22 1.18
C GLN A 40 -21.49 3.98 -0.15
N ALA A 41 -20.70 3.58 -1.12
CA ALA A 41 -20.54 4.32 -2.37
C ALA A 41 -20.70 3.39 -3.58
N GLY A 42 -21.91 2.91 -3.86
CA GLY A 42 -22.09 2.13 -5.06
C GLY A 42 -23.49 1.51 -5.22
N ASP A 43 -23.68 0.93 -6.38
CA ASP A 43 -24.90 0.29 -6.82
C ASP A 43 -25.39 -0.83 -5.88
N LEU A 44 -24.44 -1.51 -5.19
CA LEU A 44 -24.78 -2.60 -4.26
C LEU A 44 -25.63 -2.11 -3.08
N HIS A 45 -25.30 -0.96 -2.50
CA HIS A 45 -26.09 -0.40 -1.40
C HIS A 45 -27.48 0.08 -1.89
N ALA A 46 -27.51 0.74 -3.05
CA ALA A 46 -28.76 1.16 -3.67
C ALA A 46 -29.67 -0.04 -3.99
N ASN A 47 -29.10 -1.13 -4.50
CA ASN A 47 -29.81 -2.37 -4.80
C ASN A 47 -30.33 -3.06 -3.53
N LEU A 48 -29.54 -3.06 -2.43
CA LEU A 48 -29.98 -3.59 -1.14
C LEU A 48 -31.20 -2.83 -0.62
N LEU A 49 -31.18 -1.49 -0.69
CA LEU A 49 -32.31 -0.66 -0.27
C LEU A 49 -33.53 -0.82 -1.16
N ALA A 50 -33.33 -1.01 -2.46
CA ALA A 50 -34.44 -1.26 -3.40
C ALA A 50 -35.05 -2.65 -3.18
N GLY A 51 -34.21 -3.67 -2.92
CA GLY A 51 -34.66 -5.04 -2.72
C GLY A 51 -35.34 -5.30 -1.36
N LEU A 52 -34.88 -4.61 -0.31
CA LEU A 52 -35.34 -4.74 1.08
C LEU A 52 -35.68 -3.36 1.67
N PRO A 53 -36.76 -2.69 1.21
CA PRO A 53 -37.02 -1.29 1.54
C PRO A 53 -37.29 -1.03 3.03
N ASN A 54 -37.87 -2.00 3.73
CA ASN A 54 -38.29 -1.85 5.13
C ASN A 54 -37.37 -2.53 6.15
N CYS A 55 -36.23 -3.09 5.71
CA CYS A 55 -35.30 -3.79 6.61
C CYS A 55 -34.63 -2.85 7.62
N ALA A 56 -34.49 -3.32 8.86
CA ALA A 56 -33.57 -2.70 9.83
C ALA A 56 -32.11 -3.04 9.46
N ARG A 57 -31.16 -2.13 9.76
CA ARG A 57 -29.75 -2.30 9.38
C ARG A 57 -28.83 -1.93 10.52
N ILE A 58 -27.83 -2.76 10.76
CA ILE A 58 -26.73 -2.49 11.70
C ILE A 58 -25.42 -2.63 10.91
N GLY A 59 -24.58 -1.59 10.94
CA GLY A 59 -23.25 -1.58 10.35
C GLY A 59 -22.15 -1.77 11.39
N PHE A 60 -21.21 -2.65 11.09
CA PHE A 60 -19.98 -2.85 11.87
C PHE A 60 -18.79 -2.31 11.05
N THR A 61 -17.92 -1.51 11.67
CA THR A 61 -16.74 -0.97 10.97
C THR A 61 -15.67 -0.51 11.95
N GLY A 62 -14.42 -0.83 11.64
CA GLY A 62 -13.25 -0.30 12.35
C GLY A 62 -12.87 1.13 11.94
N THR A 63 -13.40 1.64 10.81
CA THR A 63 -13.03 2.94 10.24
C THR A 63 -14.26 3.72 9.76
N PRO A 64 -15.13 4.19 10.66
CA PRO A 64 -16.32 4.94 10.27
C PRO A 64 -15.93 6.26 9.60
N ILE A 65 -16.61 6.61 8.51
CA ILE A 65 -16.39 7.86 7.78
C ILE A 65 -17.22 8.96 8.44
N LEU A 66 -16.53 9.88 9.16
CA LEU A 66 -17.17 10.93 9.96
C LEU A 66 -17.13 12.32 9.34
N MET A 67 -16.28 12.55 8.31
CA MET A 67 -16.01 13.89 7.76
C MET A 67 -16.01 13.93 6.22
N GLY A 68 -16.31 15.13 5.65
CA GLY A 68 -16.26 15.43 4.21
C GLY A 68 -17.51 15.05 3.46
N ASP A 69 -17.41 15.01 2.12
CA ASP A 69 -18.51 14.63 1.19
C ASP A 69 -19.00 13.19 1.39
N LYS A 70 -18.34 12.44 2.27
CA LYS A 70 -18.65 11.05 2.62
C LYS A 70 -19.27 10.90 4.01
N LYS A 71 -20.00 11.88 4.52
CA LYS A 71 -20.75 11.81 5.80
C LYS A 71 -21.82 10.70 5.85
N ARG A 72 -21.78 9.75 4.93
CA ARG A 72 -22.85 8.80 4.66
C ARG A 72 -23.03 7.67 5.66
N THR A 73 -22.05 7.40 6.55
CA THR A 73 -22.21 6.31 7.53
C THR A 73 -23.35 6.60 8.48
N HIS A 74 -23.44 7.82 9.02
CA HIS A 74 -24.54 8.24 9.88
C HIS A 74 -25.89 8.37 9.14
N GLU A 75 -25.85 8.77 7.88
CA GLU A 75 -27.07 8.89 7.06
C GLU A 75 -27.66 7.51 6.73
N ILE A 76 -26.81 6.49 6.59
CA ILE A 76 -27.19 5.15 6.18
C ILE A 76 -27.58 4.27 7.37
N PHE A 77 -26.81 4.32 8.45
CA PHE A 77 -26.96 3.43 9.60
C PHE A 77 -27.48 4.13 10.86
N GLY A 78 -27.61 5.47 10.85
CA GLY A 78 -27.99 6.25 12.04
C GLY A 78 -26.81 6.50 12.98
N GLY A 79 -27.13 6.77 14.26
CA GLY A 79 -26.13 7.01 15.30
C GLY A 79 -25.38 5.77 15.73
N PHE A 80 -24.26 5.95 16.41
CA PHE A 80 -23.53 4.82 16.99
C PHE A 80 -24.34 4.15 18.10
N ILE A 81 -24.46 2.84 18.04
CA ILE A 81 -24.99 2.01 19.13
C ILE A 81 -23.91 1.89 20.20
N ASP A 82 -22.66 1.57 19.79
CA ASP A 82 -21.51 1.44 20.65
C ASP A 82 -20.22 1.77 19.91
N ARG A 83 -19.15 2.10 20.65
CA ARG A 83 -17.81 2.39 20.11
C ARG A 83 -16.76 1.82 21.05
N TYR A 84 -15.79 1.13 20.45
CA TYR A 84 -14.57 0.68 21.10
C TYR A 84 -13.37 1.20 20.31
N THR A 85 -12.71 2.21 20.84
CA THR A 85 -11.66 2.94 20.11
C THR A 85 -10.32 2.24 20.21
N ILE A 86 -9.38 2.53 19.27
CA ILE A 86 -8.00 2.04 19.33
C ILE A 86 -7.35 2.39 20.67
N LYS A 87 -7.61 3.59 21.19
CA LYS A 87 -7.05 4.04 22.47
C LYS A 87 -7.56 3.20 23.65
N GLU A 88 -8.83 2.84 23.65
CA GLU A 88 -9.40 1.94 24.65
C GLU A 88 -8.81 0.54 24.51
N ALA A 89 -8.70 0.02 23.29
CA ALA A 89 -8.10 -1.28 23.00
C ALA A 89 -6.62 -1.36 23.43
N GLU A 90 -5.85 -0.30 23.27
CA GLU A 90 -4.48 -0.20 23.79
C GLU A 90 -4.45 -0.18 25.31
N SER A 91 -5.34 0.60 25.94
CA SER A 91 -5.45 0.66 27.41
C SER A 91 -5.83 -0.66 28.04
N ASP A 92 -6.70 -1.40 27.38
CA ASP A 92 -7.16 -2.73 27.82
C ASP A 92 -6.15 -3.86 27.48
N GLY A 93 -5.08 -3.54 26.76
CA GLY A 93 -4.09 -4.51 26.30
C GLY A 93 -4.60 -5.45 25.21
N ALA A 94 -5.72 -5.12 24.56
CA ALA A 94 -6.28 -5.89 23.45
C ALA A 94 -5.51 -5.70 22.14
N THR A 95 -4.84 -4.55 21.98
CA THR A 95 -3.94 -4.25 20.88
C THR A 95 -2.63 -3.66 21.38
N VAL A 96 -1.61 -3.62 20.50
CA VAL A 96 -0.34 -2.96 20.78
C VAL A 96 -0.31 -1.56 20.15
N PRO A 97 0.46 -0.61 20.70
CA PRO A 97 0.64 0.71 20.11
C PRO A 97 1.19 0.62 18.68
N VAL A 98 0.64 1.44 17.78
CA VAL A 98 1.15 1.57 16.41
C VAL A 98 2.21 2.67 16.38
N LEU A 99 3.47 2.28 16.17
CA LEU A 99 4.57 3.23 15.97
C LEU A 99 4.63 3.62 14.49
N TYR A 100 4.59 4.93 14.22
CA TYR A 100 4.64 5.46 12.87
C TYR A 100 5.98 6.13 12.59
N GLU A 101 6.68 5.70 11.53
CA GLU A 101 7.91 6.31 11.01
C GLU A 101 7.70 6.74 9.56
N GLY A 102 7.84 8.04 9.30
CA GLY A 102 7.84 8.57 7.94
C GLY A 102 9.24 8.47 7.33
N ARG A 103 9.37 7.78 6.18
CA ARG A 103 10.63 7.66 5.45
C ARG A 103 10.47 8.19 4.03
N THR A 104 11.42 9.00 3.57
CA THR A 104 11.47 9.54 2.21
C THR A 104 12.47 8.76 1.36
N ALA A 105 12.11 8.41 0.13
CA ALA A 105 13.04 7.87 -0.84
C ALA A 105 13.89 9.01 -1.42
N HIS A 106 15.19 8.98 -1.20
CA HIS A 106 16.12 10.02 -1.65
C HIS A 106 16.57 9.87 -3.10
N GLY A 107 16.22 8.78 -3.78
CA GLY A 107 16.76 8.44 -5.10
C GLY A 107 15.94 8.91 -6.31
N ALA A 108 14.75 9.45 -6.10
CA ALA A 108 13.86 9.78 -7.21
C ALA A 108 14.04 11.19 -7.77
N ILE A 109 14.70 12.09 -7.05
CA ILE A 109 14.91 13.48 -7.47
C ILE A 109 16.38 13.84 -7.16
N LYS A 110 17.19 13.97 -8.20
CA LYS A 110 18.54 14.51 -8.08
C LYS A 110 18.45 15.97 -7.57
N ASP A 111 19.31 16.30 -6.61
CA ASP A 111 19.64 17.68 -6.22
C ASP A 111 18.55 18.48 -5.47
N GLY A 112 17.61 17.84 -4.79
CA GLY A 112 16.64 18.55 -3.93
C GLY A 112 15.59 19.36 -4.69
N ALA A 113 15.53 19.23 -6.01
CA ALA A 113 14.48 19.84 -6.83
C ALA A 113 13.12 19.21 -6.53
N SER A 114 12.07 20.01 -6.46
CA SER A 114 10.71 19.49 -6.36
C SER A 114 10.30 18.76 -7.65
N LEU A 115 9.34 17.84 -7.56
CA LEU A 115 8.81 17.15 -8.73
C LEU A 115 8.26 18.14 -9.78
N ASP A 116 7.71 19.27 -9.32
CA ASP A 116 7.20 20.34 -10.17
C ASP A 116 8.33 21.04 -10.90
N GLU A 117 9.45 21.35 -10.25
CA GLU A 117 10.63 21.97 -10.88
C GLU A 117 11.27 21.05 -11.93
N LEU A 118 11.38 19.75 -11.65
CA LEU A 118 11.89 18.78 -12.62
C LEU A 118 10.97 18.63 -13.82
N PHE A 119 9.67 18.70 -13.60
CA PHE A 119 8.68 18.67 -14.66
C PHE A 119 8.75 19.94 -15.54
N GLU A 120 8.87 21.11 -14.93
CA GLU A 120 9.02 22.38 -15.64
C GLU A 120 10.33 22.44 -16.44
N ASP A 121 11.42 21.88 -15.92
CA ASP A 121 12.69 21.79 -16.63
C ASP A 121 12.63 20.86 -17.84
N LEU A 122 12.01 19.69 -17.70
CA LEU A 122 11.87 18.71 -18.77
C LEU A 122 10.97 19.22 -19.92
N PHE A 123 10.02 20.07 -19.61
CA PHE A 123 9.01 20.55 -20.56
C PHE A 123 9.09 22.06 -20.84
N ARG A 124 10.24 22.71 -20.60
CA ARG A 124 10.49 24.14 -20.82
C ARG A 124 10.08 24.67 -22.19
N GLN A 125 9.98 23.81 -23.20
CA GLN A 125 9.65 24.19 -24.57
C GLN A 125 8.14 24.16 -24.87
N HIS A 126 7.30 23.79 -23.90
CA HIS A 126 5.86 23.70 -24.06
C HIS A 126 5.14 24.93 -23.48
N SER A 127 4.00 25.28 -24.05
CA SER A 127 3.16 26.34 -23.50
C SER A 127 2.57 25.97 -22.14
N PRO A 128 2.16 26.93 -21.30
CA PRO A 128 1.53 26.64 -20.01
C PRO A 128 0.29 25.73 -20.12
N GLU A 129 -0.49 25.86 -21.19
CA GLU A 129 -1.68 25.07 -21.46
C GLU A 129 -1.33 23.62 -21.86
N GLU A 130 -0.29 23.43 -22.67
CA GLU A 130 0.25 22.12 -23.01
C GLU A 130 0.87 21.44 -21.79
N LEU A 131 1.58 22.18 -20.95
CA LEU A 131 2.12 21.73 -19.66
C LEU A 131 1.01 21.22 -18.74
N GLU A 132 -0.09 21.96 -18.61
CA GLU A 132 -1.24 21.52 -17.82
C GLU A 132 -1.91 20.26 -18.40
N ALA A 133 -2.03 20.17 -19.72
CA ALA A 133 -2.57 18.99 -20.38
C ALA A 133 -1.67 17.76 -20.19
N ILE A 134 -0.34 17.94 -20.24
CA ILE A 134 0.65 16.90 -19.96
C ILE A 134 0.61 16.50 -18.48
N LYS A 135 0.54 17.47 -17.55
CA LYS A 135 0.38 17.21 -16.11
C LYS A 135 -0.89 16.37 -15.84
N ARG A 136 -2.02 16.74 -16.42
CA ARG A 136 -3.28 15.98 -16.29
C ARG A 136 -3.20 14.56 -16.85
N LYS A 137 -2.48 14.37 -17.95
CA LYS A 137 -2.41 13.09 -18.68
C LYS A 137 -1.37 12.13 -18.10
N TYR A 138 -0.22 12.63 -17.64
CA TYR A 138 0.94 11.82 -17.29
C TYR A 138 1.40 11.94 -15.84
N ALA A 139 1.13 13.06 -15.15
CA ALA A 139 1.52 13.27 -13.76
C ALA A 139 0.41 12.95 -12.78
N THR A 140 -0.35 11.88 -13.00
CA THR A 140 -1.24 11.38 -11.97
C THR A 140 -0.39 10.79 -10.84
N LYS A 141 -0.80 11.02 -9.59
CA LYS A 141 -0.16 10.44 -8.39
C LYS A 141 0.13 8.94 -8.55
N GLY A 142 -0.73 8.22 -9.28
CA GLY A 142 -0.56 6.81 -9.59
C GLY A 142 0.68 6.49 -10.43
N HIS A 143 0.92 7.23 -11.50
CA HIS A 143 2.09 6.98 -12.37
C HIS A 143 3.42 7.20 -11.64
N ILE A 144 3.47 8.17 -10.73
CA ILE A 144 4.66 8.43 -9.91
C ILE A 144 4.87 7.28 -8.93
N LEU A 145 3.82 6.84 -8.25
CA LEU A 145 3.89 5.77 -7.26
C LEU A 145 4.19 4.39 -7.88
N ASP A 146 3.87 4.21 -9.15
CA ASP A 146 4.18 3.01 -9.92
C ASP A 146 5.55 3.07 -10.62
N ALA A 147 6.27 4.20 -10.57
CA ALA A 147 7.54 4.38 -11.27
C ALA A 147 8.60 3.35 -10.83
N PRO A 148 9.21 2.58 -11.75
CA PRO A 148 10.15 1.50 -11.39
C PRO A 148 11.35 1.99 -10.58
N ALA A 149 11.90 3.16 -10.92
CA ALA A 149 13.05 3.74 -10.22
C ALA A 149 12.71 4.07 -8.75
N LEU A 150 11.56 4.70 -8.49
CA LEU A 150 11.09 5.02 -7.16
C LEU A 150 10.81 3.75 -6.33
N ILE A 151 10.22 2.73 -6.96
CA ILE A 151 9.96 1.44 -6.32
C ILE A 151 11.28 0.74 -5.97
N ALA A 152 12.27 0.75 -6.85
CA ALA A 152 13.56 0.15 -6.59
C ALA A 152 14.29 0.82 -5.42
N ASP A 153 14.29 2.15 -5.35
CA ASP A 153 14.91 2.88 -4.24
C ASP A 153 14.20 2.62 -2.91
N LYS A 154 12.87 2.63 -2.90
CA LYS A 154 12.09 2.28 -1.72
C LYS A 154 12.32 0.84 -1.29
N ALA A 155 12.41 -0.10 -2.24
CA ALA A 155 12.67 -1.51 -1.92
C ALA A 155 14.04 -1.70 -1.26
N ARG A 156 15.09 -1.00 -1.73
CA ARG A 156 16.41 -1.01 -1.08
C ARG A 156 16.35 -0.48 0.35
N ASP A 157 15.66 0.63 0.57
CA ASP A 157 15.50 1.20 1.91
C ASP A 157 14.70 0.27 2.82
N MET A 158 13.59 -0.28 2.34
CA MET A 158 12.75 -1.22 3.09
C MET A 158 13.51 -2.48 3.50
N VAL A 159 14.28 -3.09 2.59
CA VAL A 159 15.07 -4.30 2.90
C VAL A 159 16.15 -4.00 3.91
N ARG A 160 16.86 -2.86 3.78
CA ARG A 160 17.87 -2.43 4.76
C ARG A 160 17.29 -2.18 6.13
N HIS A 161 16.17 -1.47 6.20
CA HIS A 161 15.46 -1.21 7.45
C HIS A 161 14.97 -2.52 8.09
N TYR A 162 14.37 -3.41 7.32
CA TYR A 162 13.91 -4.71 7.80
C TYR A 162 15.05 -5.53 8.40
N VAL A 163 16.19 -5.62 7.71
CA VAL A 163 17.34 -6.41 8.15
C VAL A 163 18.00 -5.79 9.38
N ALA A 164 18.05 -4.46 9.48
CA ALA A 164 18.68 -3.78 10.61
C ALA A 164 17.83 -3.83 11.89
N HIS A 165 16.49 -3.72 11.78
CA HIS A 165 15.64 -3.42 12.94
C HIS A 165 14.54 -4.44 13.21
N ILE A 166 14.06 -5.15 12.19
CA ILE A 166 12.88 -6.01 12.30
C ILE A 166 13.27 -7.50 12.37
N LEU A 167 14.13 -7.93 11.44
CA LEU A 167 14.59 -9.32 11.35
C LEU A 167 15.28 -9.82 12.63
N PRO A 168 16.14 -9.02 13.33
CA PRO A 168 16.77 -9.48 14.57
C PRO A 168 15.79 -9.85 15.68
N ASN A 169 14.57 -9.28 15.63
CA ASN A 169 13.50 -9.60 16.58
C ASN A 169 12.60 -10.76 16.10
N GLY A 170 12.90 -11.40 14.98
CA GLY A 170 12.16 -12.53 14.44
C GLY A 170 10.81 -12.17 13.78
N TYR A 171 10.55 -10.88 13.53
CA TYR A 171 9.28 -10.43 12.95
C TYR A 171 9.29 -10.49 11.43
N LYS A 172 8.09 -10.62 10.87
CA LYS A 172 7.81 -10.53 9.43
C LYS A 172 7.50 -9.08 9.03
N ALA A 173 7.49 -8.81 7.73
CA ALA A 173 7.07 -7.53 7.18
C ALA A 173 5.99 -7.71 6.12
N GLN A 174 5.13 -6.69 6.00
CA GLN A 174 4.12 -6.59 4.94
C GLN A 174 4.35 -5.27 4.19
N VAL A 175 4.43 -5.35 2.87
CA VAL A 175 4.51 -4.17 2.00
C VAL A 175 3.15 -3.96 1.33
N VAL A 176 2.53 -2.80 1.61
CA VAL A 176 1.25 -2.42 0.99
C VAL A 176 1.56 -1.48 -0.16
N ALA A 177 1.26 -1.93 -1.38
CA ALA A 177 1.48 -1.16 -2.59
C ALA A 177 0.25 -0.33 -2.99
N TYR A 178 0.46 0.74 -3.76
CA TYR A 178 -0.59 1.62 -4.25
C TYR A 178 -1.54 0.92 -5.24
N SER A 179 -0.99 0.04 -6.08
CA SER A 179 -1.72 -0.69 -7.13
C SER A 179 -1.23 -2.13 -7.24
N ARG A 180 -1.97 -2.97 -7.99
CA ARG A 180 -1.52 -4.34 -8.33
C ARG A 180 -0.21 -4.32 -9.11
N LEU A 181 -0.08 -3.37 -10.04
CA LEU A 181 1.16 -3.18 -10.81
C LEU A 181 2.34 -2.81 -9.91
N ALA A 182 2.13 -1.89 -8.95
CA ALA A 182 3.16 -1.58 -7.96
C ALA A 182 3.51 -2.82 -7.11
N ALA A 183 2.53 -3.62 -6.69
CA ALA A 183 2.77 -4.84 -5.91
C ALA A 183 3.69 -5.83 -6.64
N THR A 184 3.45 -6.08 -7.93
CA THR A 184 4.31 -6.96 -8.74
C THR A 184 5.70 -6.36 -8.98
N ARG A 185 5.80 -5.06 -9.16
CA ARG A 185 7.09 -4.34 -9.26
C ARG A 185 7.87 -4.40 -7.95
N TYR A 186 7.21 -4.21 -6.80
CA TYR A 186 7.85 -4.39 -5.48
C TYR A 186 8.33 -5.80 -5.27
N PHE A 187 7.58 -6.83 -5.67
CA PHE A 187 8.03 -8.22 -5.59
C PHE A 187 9.39 -8.43 -6.28
N LEU A 188 9.56 -7.92 -7.50
CA LEU A 188 10.83 -8.02 -8.23
C LEU A 188 11.93 -7.16 -7.60
N ALA A 189 11.60 -5.92 -7.24
CA ALA A 189 12.55 -4.98 -6.66
C ALA A 189 13.05 -5.41 -5.27
N LEU A 190 12.20 -6.01 -4.44
CA LEU A 190 12.59 -6.53 -3.12
C LEU A 190 13.53 -7.73 -3.24
N LYS A 191 13.30 -8.63 -4.23
CA LYS A 191 14.22 -9.74 -4.51
C LYS A 191 15.59 -9.20 -4.93
N GLN A 192 15.61 -8.25 -5.84
CA GLN A 192 16.85 -7.61 -6.29
C GLN A 192 17.56 -6.89 -5.13
N ALA A 193 16.84 -6.10 -4.33
CA ALA A 193 17.40 -5.39 -3.18
C ALA A 193 17.98 -6.33 -2.12
N ARG A 194 17.34 -7.49 -1.89
CA ARG A 194 17.88 -8.55 -1.03
C ARG A 194 19.22 -9.07 -1.56
N ASP A 195 19.28 -9.40 -2.84
CA ASP A 195 20.46 -9.98 -3.46
C ASP A 195 21.61 -8.96 -3.52
N GLU A 196 21.31 -7.68 -3.80
CA GLU A 196 22.27 -6.56 -3.72
C GLU A 196 22.84 -6.42 -2.30
N LEU A 197 21.98 -6.44 -1.27
CA LEU A 197 22.40 -6.32 0.12
C LEU A 197 23.28 -7.50 0.57
N LEU A 198 22.95 -8.71 0.14
CA LEU A 198 23.77 -9.90 0.41
C LEU A 198 25.14 -9.81 -0.28
N ALA A 199 25.20 -9.29 -1.50
CA ALA A 199 26.47 -9.07 -2.20
C ALA A 199 27.33 -8.01 -1.49
N GLU A 200 26.75 -6.89 -1.04
CA GLU A 200 27.44 -5.88 -0.24
C GLU A 200 27.97 -6.48 1.08
N ALA A 201 27.16 -7.29 1.76
CA ALA A 201 27.54 -7.94 3.00
C ALA A 201 28.70 -8.94 2.82
N ALA A 202 28.71 -9.69 1.71
CA ALA A 202 29.80 -10.61 1.37
C ALA A 202 31.12 -9.88 1.14
N ALA A 203 31.09 -8.66 0.60
CA ALA A 203 32.24 -7.82 0.30
C ALA A 203 32.81 -7.06 1.52
N LEU A 204 32.19 -7.15 2.70
CA LEU A 204 32.74 -6.54 3.93
C LEU A 204 34.12 -7.06 4.26
N SER A 205 34.96 -6.18 4.84
CA SER A 205 36.26 -6.54 5.40
C SER A 205 36.12 -7.54 6.56
N PRO A 206 37.15 -8.32 6.89
CA PRO A 206 37.12 -9.16 8.09
C PRO A 206 36.82 -8.39 9.37
N ASP A 207 37.35 -7.19 9.51
CA ASP A 207 37.18 -6.33 10.68
C ASP A 207 35.71 -5.85 10.79
N ASP A 208 35.09 -5.44 9.68
CA ASP A 208 33.70 -5.04 9.68
C ASP A 208 32.75 -6.22 9.94
N LYS A 209 33.13 -7.44 9.52
CA LYS A 209 32.37 -8.65 9.83
C LYS A 209 32.41 -9.04 11.31
N ALA A 210 33.50 -8.67 12.01
CA ALA A 210 33.73 -8.99 13.41
C ALA A 210 33.30 -7.88 14.38
N VAL A 211 32.77 -6.76 13.89
CA VAL A 211 32.36 -5.60 14.71
C VAL A 211 31.30 -6.03 15.74
N ASP A 212 31.43 -5.59 16.99
CA ASP A 212 30.49 -5.87 18.06
C ASP A 212 29.26 -4.94 17.99
N ASP A 213 28.27 -5.20 18.86
CA ASP A 213 27.01 -4.45 18.84
C ASP A 213 27.17 -3.01 19.34
N GLU A 214 28.09 -2.77 20.28
CA GLU A 214 28.32 -1.43 20.84
C GLU A 214 28.92 -0.51 19.78
N GLU A 215 29.92 -1.00 19.06
CA GLU A 215 30.54 -0.26 17.97
C GLU A 215 29.58 -0.14 16.77
N LEU A 216 28.83 -1.20 16.46
CA LEU A 216 27.85 -1.19 15.37
C LEU A 216 26.77 -0.12 15.56
N CYS A 217 26.25 0.05 16.77
CA CYS A 217 25.25 1.08 17.08
C CYS A 217 25.74 2.51 16.83
N ARG A 218 27.03 2.74 16.87
CA ARG A 218 27.65 4.06 16.60
C ARG A 218 27.88 4.32 15.11
N ARG A 219 27.76 3.28 14.26
CA ARG A 219 27.96 3.40 12.81
C ARG A 219 26.74 3.95 12.10
N PRO A 220 26.89 4.57 10.91
CA PRO A 220 25.74 5.02 10.11
C PRO A 220 24.76 3.86 9.82
N ALA A 221 23.47 4.15 9.77
CA ALA A 221 22.41 3.16 9.56
C ALA A 221 22.62 2.27 8.32
N LYS A 222 23.20 2.84 7.25
CA LYS A 222 23.54 2.09 6.04
C LYS A 222 24.58 0.99 6.33
N VAL A 223 25.60 1.29 7.14
CA VAL A 223 26.64 0.32 7.53
C VAL A 223 26.05 -0.74 8.47
N GLN A 224 25.21 -0.30 9.44
CA GLN A 224 24.52 -1.23 10.33
C GLN A 224 23.72 -2.27 9.55
N ALA A 225 22.96 -1.85 8.54
CA ALA A 225 22.18 -2.76 7.71
C ALA A 225 23.06 -3.81 6.98
N VAL A 226 24.21 -3.41 6.45
CA VAL A 226 25.12 -4.31 5.73
C VAL A 226 25.79 -5.32 6.69
N VAL A 227 26.21 -4.88 7.88
CA VAL A 227 26.78 -5.77 8.90
C VAL A 227 25.72 -6.76 9.43
N GLN A 228 24.52 -6.27 9.71
CA GLN A 228 23.41 -7.17 10.08
C GLN A 228 23.07 -8.16 8.97
N ALA A 229 23.15 -7.73 7.71
CA ALA A 229 22.94 -8.63 6.57
C ALA A 229 24.00 -9.74 6.51
N TRP A 230 25.24 -9.45 6.87
CA TRP A 230 26.28 -10.48 7.00
C TRP A 230 25.96 -11.47 8.13
N ARG A 231 25.56 -10.98 9.29
CA ARG A 231 25.21 -11.81 10.45
C ARG A 231 24.03 -12.75 10.17
N TYR A 232 23.01 -12.24 9.49
CA TYR A 232 21.77 -12.98 9.16
C TYR A 232 21.72 -13.53 7.72
N ARG A 233 22.85 -13.59 7.00
CA ARG A 233 22.93 -13.92 5.58
C ARG A 233 22.20 -15.22 5.20
N GLU A 234 22.27 -16.25 6.04
CA GLU A 234 21.61 -17.53 5.76
C GLU A 234 20.08 -17.45 5.87
N VAL A 235 19.60 -16.65 6.80
CA VAL A 235 18.17 -16.38 6.97
C VAL A 235 17.67 -15.51 5.81
N ILE A 236 18.40 -14.43 5.50
CA ILE A 236 18.05 -13.49 4.43
C ILE A 236 18.00 -14.19 3.07
N ALA A 237 18.93 -15.10 2.79
CA ALA A 237 18.96 -15.87 1.56
C ALA A 237 17.70 -16.75 1.37
N ARG A 238 17.04 -17.13 2.48
CA ARG A 238 15.82 -17.95 2.49
C ARG A 238 14.55 -17.14 2.56
N ILE A 239 14.62 -15.80 2.63
CA ILE A 239 13.41 -14.97 2.66
C ILE A 239 12.67 -15.12 1.33
N GLU A 240 11.42 -15.53 1.44
CA GLU A 240 10.49 -15.60 0.32
C GLU A 240 9.60 -14.35 0.30
N PHE A 241 9.35 -13.85 -0.89
CA PHE A 241 8.42 -12.77 -1.15
C PHE A 241 7.21 -13.35 -1.86
N ALA A 242 6.01 -13.03 -1.42
CA ALA A 242 4.77 -13.47 -2.04
C ALA A 242 3.90 -12.25 -2.38
N PRO A 243 3.64 -11.95 -3.65
CA PRO A 243 2.69 -10.92 -4.03
C PRO A 243 1.27 -11.46 -3.80
N ILE A 244 0.43 -10.64 -3.17
CA ILE A 244 -0.99 -10.94 -2.97
C ILE A 244 -1.77 -9.85 -3.67
N ILE A 245 -2.46 -10.21 -4.74
CA ILE A 245 -3.28 -9.30 -5.53
C ILE A 245 -4.69 -9.87 -5.70
N SER A 246 -5.70 -8.99 -5.79
CA SER A 246 -7.06 -9.40 -6.12
C SER A 246 -7.19 -9.70 -7.62
N GLY A 247 -7.84 -10.81 -7.97
CA GLY A 247 -8.19 -11.12 -9.35
C GLY A 247 -9.51 -10.47 -9.78
N SER A 248 -9.68 -10.31 -11.09
CA SER A 248 -10.93 -9.91 -11.73
C SER A 248 -11.23 -10.80 -12.93
N ASN A 249 -12.51 -11.00 -13.24
CA ASN A 249 -12.93 -11.78 -14.41
C ASN A 249 -12.46 -11.17 -15.74
N ASN A 250 -12.15 -9.87 -15.76
CA ASN A 250 -11.74 -9.11 -16.94
C ASN A 250 -10.23 -8.81 -16.93
N ASP A 251 -9.44 -9.51 -16.12
CA ASP A 251 -8.00 -9.30 -16.06
C ASP A 251 -7.32 -9.74 -17.36
N ASP A 252 -6.31 -8.97 -17.76
CA ASP A 252 -5.36 -9.37 -18.81
C ASP A 252 -4.73 -10.72 -18.42
N PRO A 253 -4.54 -11.65 -19.39
CA PRO A 253 -3.86 -12.92 -19.14
C PRO A 253 -2.51 -12.78 -18.44
N ALA A 254 -1.80 -11.68 -18.62
CA ALA A 254 -0.55 -11.37 -17.94
C ALA A 254 -0.68 -11.30 -16.41
N TRP A 255 -1.87 -11.00 -15.85
CA TRP A 255 -2.12 -11.03 -14.41
C TRP A 255 -2.23 -12.43 -13.82
N LYS A 256 -2.56 -13.44 -14.64
CA LYS A 256 -2.80 -14.82 -14.16
C LYS A 256 -1.56 -15.52 -13.60
N GLN A 257 -0.38 -14.99 -13.85
CA GLN A 257 0.88 -15.50 -13.31
C GLN A 257 1.17 -15.02 -11.88
N TRP A 258 0.43 -14.04 -11.42
CA TRP A 258 0.54 -13.44 -10.09
C TRP A 258 -0.61 -13.87 -9.20
#